data_7fad2c51d57035f44bd4e79081638bf0
#
_entry.id   7fad2c51d57035f44bd4e79081638bf0
#
_cell.length_a   1.000
_cell.length_b   1.000
_cell.length_c   1.000
_cell.angle_alpha   90.00
_cell.angle_beta   90.00
_cell.angle_gamma   90.00
#
_symmetry.space_group_name_H-M   'P 1'
#
loop_
_entity.id
_entity.type
_entity.pdbx_description
1 polymer ?
#
loop_
_entity_poly.entity_id
_entity_poly.type
_entity_poly.pdbx_seq_one_letter_code
_entity_poly.pdbx_strand_id
1 'polypeptide(L)'
;IATDHVPQITVTDLGDRVAVDLLGAAIEPASGAVLVENEIITSVRFALHEDDAVTAGYPHAVRFVLDLTDGSTYQTNVTVEAETGGVRITSYNTTAPEEPSEPLPTIDPSKKTVVIDPGHGGSASGACYEDILEKDLTLPMSLKLRDLLEEMGYNVVMTRDEDVYMTLTERCQVANEIGADVFVSIHCNALENNTSYQGLFTFYSTGSTLGQRLAQYVQTAAAASTGTIDRGIQNNSDYTVLIKTTMPAILVETGFMSNHAELMNLCDAAYQTRMAQGIAQGIDQYFRASGR
;
A
#
# COMPACT_ATOMS: atom_id res chain seq x y z
N ILE A 1 19.25 -9.73 0.54
CA ILE A 1 20.44 -8.86 0.49
C ILE A 1 21.58 -9.72 -0.08
N ALA A 2 22.15 -9.31 -1.22
CA ALA A 2 23.23 -10.05 -1.90
C ALA A 2 24.61 -9.47 -1.56
N THR A 3 25.60 -10.32 -1.32
CA THR A 3 27.00 -9.97 -1.07
C THR A 3 27.91 -10.89 -1.88
N ASP A 4 29.19 -10.56 -2.02
CA ASP A 4 30.19 -11.38 -2.74
C ASP A 4 30.76 -12.55 -1.90
N HIS A 5 30.43 -12.57 -0.60
CA HIS A 5 30.86 -13.60 0.36
C HIS A 5 29.79 -13.78 1.44
N VAL A 6 29.98 -14.75 2.34
CA VAL A 6 29.12 -14.90 3.54
C VAL A 6 29.46 -13.76 4.52
N PRO A 7 28.56 -12.79 4.75
CA PRO A 7 28.84 -11.67 5.63
C PRO A 7 28.80 -12.08 7.10
N GLN A 8 29.56 -11.40 7.94
CA GLN A 8 29.29 -11.41 9.36
C GLN A 8 28.14 -10.48 9.67
N ILE A 9 27.17 -10.94 10.47
CA ILE A 9 25.99 -10.19 10.81
C ILE A 9 25.80 -10.05 12.32
N THR A 10 25.22 -8.94 12.72
CA THR A 10 24.66 -8.76 14.06
C THR A 10 23.17 -8.44 13.92
N VAL A 11 22.35 -9.08 14.73
CA VAL A 11 20.91 -8.83 14.74
C VAL A 11 20.52 -8.28 16.11
N THR A 12 19.84 -7.15 16.10
CA THR A 12 19.38 -6.47 17.33
C THR A 12 17.85 -6.33 17.28
N ASP A 13 17.19 -6.94 18.25
CA ASP A 13 15.75 -6.75 18.46
C ASP A 13 15.52 -5.41 19.16
N LEU A 14 14.72 -4.55 18.56
CA LEU A 14 14.35 -3.22 19.05
C LEU A 14 12.85 -3.14 19.41
N GLY A 15 12.17 -4.29 19.50
CA GLY A 15 10.74 -4.41 19.77
C GLY A 15 9.89 -4.28 18.51
N ASP A 16 9.54 -3.07 18.12
CA ASP A 16 8.79 -2.76 16.90
C ASP A 16 9.64 -2.78 15.61
N ARG A 17 10.94 -3.08 15.74
CA ARG A 17 11.94 -3.06 14.68
C ARG A 17 13.00 -4.13 14.89
N VAL A 18 13.61 -4.53 13.79
CA VAL A 18 14.82 -5.37 13.80
C VAL A 18 15.94 -4.67 13.08
N ALA A 19 17.08 -4.46 13.75
CA ALA A 19 18.28 -3.98 13.08
C ALA A 19 19.19 -5.16 12.71
N VAL A 20 19.65 -5.19 11.46
CA VAL A 20 20.56 -6.18 10.91
C VAL A 20 21.80 -5.47 10.38
N ASP A 21 22.94 -5.66 11.03
CA ASP A 21 24.22 -5.08 10.63
C ASP A 21 25.04 -6.08 9.84
N LEU A 22 25.44 -5.71 8.64
CA LEU A 22 26.38 -6.45 7.81
C LEU A 22 27.77 -5.83 8.02
N LEU A 23 28.59 -6.49 8.82
CA LEU A 23 29.90 -6.00 9.22
C LEU A 23 30.91 -6.07 8.08
N GLY A 24 31.64 -5.00 7.85
CA GLY A 24 32.62 -4.88 6.75
C GLY A 24 31.97 -4.69 5.36
N ALA A 25 30.64 -4.62 5.28
CA ALA A 25 29.93 -4.41 4.02
C ALA A 25 29.79 -2.93 3.67
N ALA A 26 29.74 -2.63 2.37
CA ALA A 26 29.44 -1.31 1.82
C ALA A 26 28.26 -1.41 0.85
N ILE A 27 27.54 -0.31 0.68
CA ILE A 27 26.38 -0.23 -0.21
C ILE A 27 26.35 1.11 -0.92
N GLU A 28 25.81 1.16 -2.13
CA GLU A 28 25.57 2.38 -2.87
C GLU A 28 24.13 2.37 -3.45
N PRO A 29 23.29 3.41 -3.19
CA PRO A 29 23.61 4.62 -2.40
C PRO A 29 23.87 4.30 -0.92
N ALA A 30 24.54 5.20 -0.20
CA ALA A 30 24.93 5.01 1.20
C ALA A 30 23.75 4.93 2.18
N SER A 31 22.55 5.28 1.76
CA SER A 31 21.31 5.13 2.52
C SER A 31 20.10 5.05 1.60
N GLY A 32 19.00 4.49 2.09
CA GLY A 32 17.74 4.40 1.37
C GLY A 32 16.66 3.70 2.19
N ALA A 33 15.47 3.64 1.61
CA ALA A 33 14.35 2.90 2.16
C ALA A 33 13.58 2.17 1.04
N VAL A 34 13.00 1.03 1.39
CA VAL A 34 12.11 0.25 0.52
C VAL A 34 10.85 -0.05 1.31
N LEU A 35 9.70 0.35 0.79
CA LEU A 35 8.41 -0.09 1.31
C LEU A 35 8.23 -1.56 0.91
N VAL A 36 7.99 -2.41 1.89
CA VAL A 36 7.85 -3.86 1.66
C VAL A 36 6.40 -4.28 1.74
N GLU A 37 5.59 -3.61 2.52
CA GLU A 37 4.14 -3.81 2.70
C GLU A 37 3.70 -5.29 2.70
N ASN A 38 4.34 -6.09 3.52
CA ASN A 38 3.85 -7.43 3.82
C ASN A 38 3.21 -7.45 5.23
N GLU A 39 2.64 -8.59 5.60
CA GLU A 39 1.92 -8.76 6.87
C GLU A 39 2.81 -8.61 8.12
N ILE A 40 4.13 -8.62 7.97
CA ILE A 40 5.10 -8.64 9.08
C ILE A 40 6.03 -7.43 9.02
N ILE A 41 6.42 -6.98 7.83
CA ILE A 41 7.38 -5.92 7.60
C ILE A 41 6.73 -4.82 6.78
N THR A 42 6.68 -3.61 7.31
CA THR A 42 6.12 -2.44 6.62
C THR A 42 7.16 -1.75 5.75
N SER A 43 8.39 -1.64 6.24
CA SER A 43 9.48 -1.02 5.50
C SER A 43 10.83 -1.62 5.84
N VAL A 44 11.79 -1.48 4.94
CA VAL A 44 13.20 -1.76 5.16
C VAL A 44 14.00 -0.51 4.84
N ARG A 45 14.63 0.07 5.84
CA ARG A 45 15.55 1.20 5.70
C ARG A 45 16.99 0.71 5.81
N PHE A 46 17.93 1.36 5.13
CA PHE A 46 19.33 1.02 5.25
C PHE A 46 20.23 2.26 5.24
N ALA A 47 21.36 2.14 5.93
CA ALA A 47 22.40 3.15 5.92
C ALA A 47 23.79 2.53 6.10
N LEU A 48 24.77 3.15 5.47
CA LEU A 48 26.20 2.90 5.72
C LEU A 48 26.62 3.60 7.01
N HIS A 49 27.30 2.89 7.89
CA HIS A 49 27.82 3.39 9.15
C HIS A 49 29.34 3.22 9.23
N GLU A 50 30.01 4.19 9.84
CA GLU A 50 31.45 4.20 10.08
C GLU A 50 31.79 4.39 11.57
N ASP A 51 30.77 4.36 12.46
CA ASP A 51 30.94 4.48 13.90
C ASP A 51 31.07 3.11 14.60
N ASP A 52 31.91 3.04 15.63
CA ASP A 52 32.21 1.81 16.34
C ASP A 52 31.01 1.14 17.00
N ALA A 53 29.96 1.88 17.30
CA ALA A 53 28.75 1.34 17.94
C ALA A 53 27.96 0.39 17.01
N VAL A 54 28.09 0.60 15.71
CA VAL A 54 27.44 -0.23 14.67
C VAL A 54 28.44 -1.16 14.00
N THR A 55 29.65 -0.69 13.74
CA THR A 55 30.65 -1.42 12.95
C THR A 55 31.30 -2.56 13.73
N ALA A 56 31.21 -2.60 15.06
CA ALA A 56 31.84 -3.61 15.91
C ALA A 56 33.35 -3.78 15.65
N GLY A 57 34.05 -2.68 15.36
CA GLY A 57 35.49 -2.67 15.05
C GLY A 57 35.85 -2.95 13.58
N TYR A 58 34.89 -3.11 12.71
CA TYR A 58 35.09 -3.13 11.27
C TYR A 58 35.20 -1.69 10.71
N PRO A 59 35.81 -1.48 9.54
CA PRO A 59 35.96 -0.14 8.97
C PRO A 59 34.61 0.54 8.68
N HIS A 60 33.59 -0.25 8.38
CA HIS A 60 32.23 0.18 8.12
C HIS A 60 31.25 -0.99 8.29
N ALA A 61 29.98 -0.68 8.38
CA ALA A 61 28.89 -1.66 8.35
C ALA A 61 27.69 -1.08 7.62
N VAL A 62 26.88 -1.94 7.00
CA VAL A 62 25.58 -1.54 6.46
C VAL A 62 24.52 -2.03 7.43
N ARG A 63 23.78 -1.10 8.01
CA ARG A 63 22.62 -1.40 8.86
C ARG A 63 21.35 -1.40 8.04
N PHE A 64 20.61 -2.50 8.09
CA PHE A 64 19.22 -2.57 7.65
C PHE A 64 18.32 -2.52 8.86
N VAL A 65 17.28 -1.70 8.82
CA VAL A 65 16.23 -1.65 9.84
C VAL A 65 14.93 -2.08 9.18
N LEU A 66 14.37 -3.18 9.70
CA LEU A 66 13.07 -3.69 9.31
C LEU A 66 12.04 -3.12 10.30
N ASP A 67 11.12 -2.31 9.83
CA ASP A 67 10.00 -1.84 10.64
C ASP A 67 8.92 -2.94 10.62
N LEU A 68 8.53 -3.44 11.80
CA LEU A 68 7.56 -4.52 11.94
C LEU A 68 6.14 -3.95 12.03
N THR A 69 5.16 -4.75 11.65
CA THR A 69 3.74 -4.46 11.88
C THR A 69 3.38 -4.67 13.36
N ASP A 70 2.31 -4.03 13.82
CA ASP A 70 1.83 -4.20 15.19
C ASP A 70 1.55 -5.68 15.51
N GLY A 71 2.03 -6.11 16.68
CA GLY A 71 1.91 -7.50 17.12
C GLY A 71 2.97 -8.45 16.57
N SER A 72 3.78 -8.03 15.59
CA SER A 72 4.90 -8.81 15.07
C SER A 72 6.16 -8.60 15.91
N THR A 73 6.93 -9.66 16.12
CA THR A 73 8.21 -9.60 16.85
C THR A 73 9.32 -10.33 16.08
N TYR A 74 10.56 -9.96 16.36
CA TYR A 74 11.70 -10.66 15.78
C TYR A 74 11.68 -12.17 16.10
N GLN A 75 11.44 -12.52 17.36
CA GLN A 75 11.50 -13.91 17.83
C GLN A 75 10.42 -14.81 17.22
N THR A 76 9.29 -14.26 16.84
CA THR A 76 8.15 -15.04 16.35
C THR A 76 7.91 -14.93 14.85
N ASN A 77 8.32 -13.82 14.24
CA ASN A 77 7.90 -13.50 12.87
C ASN A 77 9.04 -13.29 11.86
N VAL A 78 10.30 -13.20 12.32
CA VAL A 78 11.43 -12.93 11.43
C VAL A 78 12.61 -13.82 11.74
N THR A 79 13.22 -14.40 10.70
CA THR A 79 14.56 -15.01 10.81
C THR A 79 15.55 -14.27 9.92
N VAL A 80 16.80 -14.20 10.39
CA VAL A 80 17.92 -13.59 9.66
C VAL A 80 19.05 -14.58 9.62
N GLU A 81 19.46 -14.99 8.44
CA GLU A 81 20.49 -16.01 8.21
C GLU A 81 21.52 -15.49 7.22
N ALA A 82 22.80 -15.61 7.61
CA ALA A 82 23.90 -15.39 6.67
C ALA A 82 24.08 -16.64 5.80
N GLU A 83 24.15 -16.46 4.50
CA GLU A 83 24.35 -17.56 3.54
C GLU A 83 25.40 -17.21 2.49
N THR A 84 25.82 -18.19 1.71
CA THR A 84 26.76 -17.94 0.62
C THR A 84 26.11 -17.01 -0.40
N GLY A 85 26.68 -15.84 -0.58
CA GLY A 85 26.19 -14.81 -1.50
C GLY A 85 25.24 -13.80 -0.85
N GLY A 86 25.05 -13.82 0.49
CA GLY A 86 24.25 -12.77 1.12
C GLY A 86 23.68 -13.03 2.50
N VAL A 87 22.63 -12.31 2.79
CA VAL A 87 21.80 -12.47 3.97
C VAL A 87 20.37 -12.71 3.53
N ARG A 88 19.79 -13.79 4.01
CA ARG A 88 18.38 -14.11 3.83
C ARG A 88 17.61 -13.61 5.04
N ILE A 89 16.59 -12.80 4.79
CA ILE A 89 15.62 -12.39 5.80
C ILE A 89 14.29 -13.03 5.40
N THR A 90 13.75 -13.85 6.28
CA THR A 90 12.47 -14.51 6.07
C THR A 90 11.47 -13.98 7.11
N SER A 91 10.34 -13.47 6.64
CA SER A 91 9.21 -13.16 7.49
C SER A 91 8.12 -14.21 7.34
N TYR A 92 7.47 -14.58 8.45
CA TYR A 92 6.37 -15.53 8.44
C TYR A 92 5.30 -15.13 9.45
N ASN A 93 4.07 -15.27 9.03
CA ASN A 93 2.93 -15.02 9.90
C ASN A 93 2.69 -16.26 10.78
N THR A 94 2.99 -16.14 12.08
CA THR A 94 2.72 -17.19 13.07
C THR A 94 1.35 -17.06 13.73
N THR A 95 0.69 -15.93 13.53
CA THR A 95 -0.70 -15.77 13.92
C THR A 95 -1.56 -16.41 12.84
N ALA A 96 -2.41 -17.37 13.23
CA ALA A 96 -3.54 -17.74 12.37
C ALA A 96 -4.31 -16.45 12.04
N PRO A 97 -4.84 -16.29 10.82
CA PRO A 97 -5.67 -15.14 10.52
C PRO A 97 -6.68 -15.01 11.64
N GLU A 98 -6.67 -13.89 12.37
CA GLU A 98 -7.77 -13.58 13.27
C GLU A 98 -9.01 -13.56 12.39
N GLU A 99 -10.00 -14.36 12.76
CA GLU A 99 -11.33 -14.27 12.14
C GLU A 99 -11.74 -12.79 12.22
N PRO A 100 -12.29 -12.17 11.17
CA PRO A 100 -12.71 -10.78 11.20
C PRO A 100 -13.51 -10.56 12.47
N SER A 101 -13.03 -9.63 13.31
CA SER A 101 -13.53 -9.41 14.67
C SER A 101 -14.99 -8.98 14.72
N GLU A 102 -15.54 -8.60 13.58
CA GLU A 102 -16.95 -8.28 13.38
C GLU A 102 -17.55 -9.02 12.17
N PRO A 103 -18.81 -9.46 12.26
CA PRO A 103 -19.47 -10.09 11.12
C PRO A 103 -19.53 -9.11 9.94
N LEU A 104 -19.20 -9.60 8.75
CA LEU A 104 -19.30 -8.81 7.53
C LEU A 104 -20.70 -8.17 7.40
N PRO A 105 -20.80 -6.95 6.90
CA PRO A 105 -22.07 -6.26 6.76
C PRO A 105 -23.02 -7.05 5.85
N THR A 106 -24.30 -7.03 6.20
CA THR A 106 -25.33 -7.64 5.35
C THR A 106 -25.51 -6.81 4.08
N ILE A 107 -25.30 -7.42 2.92
CA ILE A 107 -25.48 -6.79 1.61
C ILE A 107 -26.84 -7.17 1.00
N ASP A 108 -27.40 -6.26 0.19
CA ASP A 108 -28.58 -6.54 -0.63
C ASP A 108 -28.14 -7.32 -1.89
N PRO A 109 -28.56 -8.59 -2.06
CA PRO A 109 -28.10 -9.41 -3.18
C PRO A 109 -28.61 -8.94 -4.55
N SER A 110 -29.53 -7.98 -4.59
CA SER A 110 -30.04 -7.38 -5.84
C SER A 110 -29.17 -6.23 -6.35
N LYS A 111 -28.23 -5.74 -5.53
CA LYS A 111 -27.34 -4.62 -5.84
C LYS A 111 -25.92 -5.11 -6.11
N LYS A 112 -25.18 -4.34 -6.90
CA LYS A 112 -23.74 -4.54 -7.06
C LYS A 112 -22.99 -4.11 -5.81
N THR A 113 -21.96 -4.89 -5.45
CA THR A 113 -21.13 -4.66 -4.27
C THR A 113 -19.76 -4.16 -4.66
N VAL A 114 -19.40 -2.99 -4.12
CA VAL A 114 -18.10 -2.37 -4.25
C VAL A 114 -17.37 -2.45 -2.91
N VAL A 115 -16.18 -3.02 -2.89
CA VAL A 115 -15.28 -2.91 -1.73
C VAL A 115 -14.32 -1.76 -1.98
N ILE A 116 -14.27 -0.83 -1.03
CA ILE A 116 -13.32 0.29 -1.01
C ILE A 116 -12.26 0.00 0.04
N ASP A 117 -11.00 0.12 -0.36
CA ASP A 117 -9.85 -0.12 0.48
C ASP A 117 -9.04 1.18 0.66
N PRO A 118 -9.22 1.91 1.78
CA PRO A 118 -8.35 3.04 2.08
C PRO A 118 -6.95 2.54 2.38
N GLY A 119 -5.96 2.91 1.57
CA GLY A 119 -4.58 2.49 1.75
C GLY A 119 -4.02 2.86 3.12
N HIS A 120 -3.12 2.02 3.66
CA HIS A 120 -2.49 2.20 4.96
C HIS A 120 -3.48 2.25 6.14
N GLY A 121 -3.10 2.84 7.28
CA GLY A 121 -3.94 2.97 8.47
C GLY A 121 -3.23 2.48 9.75
N GLY A 122 -3.60 3.03 10.90
CA GLY A 122 -2.98 2.72 12.19
C GLY A 122 -1.48 2.97 12.18
N SER A 123 -0.70 1.92 12.47
CA SER A 123 0.77 1.97 12.44
C SER A 123 1.37 2.09 11.03
N ALA A 124 0.67 1.69 9.98
CA ALA A 124 1.10 1.89 8.60
C ALA A 124 0.74 3.30 8.14
N SER A 125 1.69 4.23 8.21
CA SER A 125 1.48 5.63 7.83
C SER A 125 1.34 5.85 6.33
N GLY A 126 1.92 4.96 5.50
CA GLY A 126 2.20 5.24 4.11
C GLY A 126 3.31 6.28 3.94
N ALA A 127 3.35 6.93 2.80
CA ALA A 127 4.27 8.03 2.54
C ALA A 127 4.03 9.20 3.52
N CYS A 128 5.12 9.92 3.85
CA CYS A 128 5.08 11.10 4.70
C CYS A 128 5.80 12.26 4.01
N TYR A 129 5.08 13.33 3.72
CA TYR A 129 5.62 14.56 3.14
C TYR A 129 5.04 15.78 3.85
N GLU A 130 5.93 16.73 4.24
CA GLU A 130 5.54 17.94 4.96
C GLU A 130 4.68 17.65 6.20
N ASP A 131 5.04 16.60 6.96
CA ASP A 131 4.34 16.11 8.14
C ASP A 131 2.89 15.58 7.88
N ILE A 132 2.52 15.40 6.61
CA ILE A 132 1.24 14.83 6.19
C ILE A 132 1.45 13.35 5.88
N LEU A 133 0.63 12.49 6.47
CA LEU A 133 0.67 11.04 6.27
C LEU A 133 -0.32 10.62 5.18
N GLU A 134 0.08 9.67 4.35
CA GLU A 134 -0.78 9.15 3.28
C GLU A 134 -2.11 8.60 3.82
N LYS A 135 -2.08 7.87 4.93
CA LYS A 135 -3.29 7.32 5.57
C LYS A 135 -4.35 8.38 5.91
N ASP A 136 -3.90 9.61 6.22
CA ASP A 136 -4.78 10.75 6.57
C ASP A 136 -5.43 11.38 5.34
N LEU A 137 -4.94 11.06 4.14
CA LEU A 137 -5.50 11.48 2.86
C LEU A 137 -6.41 10.41 2.25
N THR A 138 -6.00 9.14 2.34
CA THR A 138 -6.73 8.02 1.74
C THR A 138 -8.07 7.78 2.41
N LEU A 139 -8.14 7.83 3.75
CA LEU A 139 -9.36 7.59 4.49
C LEU A 139 -10.49 8.60 4.19
N PRO A 140 -10.30 9.93 4.31
CA PRO A 140 -11.38 10.88 4.03
C PRO A 140 -11.83 10.86 2.56
N MET A 141 -10.94 10.56 1.62
CA MET A 141 -11.29 10.42 0.20
C MET A 141 -12.15 9.17 -0.04
N SER A 142 -11.80 8.06 0.62
CA SER A 142 -12.53 6.80 0.55
C SER A 142 -13.92 6.90 1.19
N LEU A 143 -14.05 7.62 2.31
CA LEU A 143 -15.35 7.87 2.95
C LEU A 143 -16.30 8.68 2.03
N LYS A 144 -15.77 9.69 1.33
CA LYS A 144 -16.55 10.42 0.31
C LYS A 144 -16.96 9.52 -0.85
N LEU A 145 -16.08 8.63 -1.28
CA LEU A 145 -16.38 7.66 -2.34
C LEU A 145 -17.49 6.69 -1.91
N ARG A 146 -17.44 6.20 -0.66
CA ARG A 146 -18.49 5.36 -0.07
C ARG A 146 -19.85 6.05 -0.17
N ASP A 147 -19.94 7.25 0.39
CA ASP A 147 -21.21 8.00 0.46
C ASP A 147 -21.81 8.21 -0.95
N LEU A 148 -20.99 8.55 -1.94
CA LEU A 148 -21.43 8.72 -3.33
C LEU A 148 -21.93 7.40 -3.96
N LEU A 149 -21.24 6.30 -3.74
CA LEU A 149 -21.65 5.01 -4.30
C LEU A 149 -22.93 4.48 -3.63
N GLU A 150 -23.09 4.70 -2.32
CA GLU A 150 -24.32 4.38 -1.61
C GLU A 150 -25.51 5.20 -2.13
N GLU A 151 -25.34 6.51 -2.36
CA GLU A 151 -26.32 7.37 -3.01
C GLU A 151 -26.70 6.90 -4.43
N MET A 152 -25.74 6.32 -5.16
CA MET A 152 -25.97 5.72 -6.48
C MET A 152 -26.64 4.35 -6.42
N GLY A 153 -26.87 3.81 -5.22
CA GLY A 153 -27.61 2.58 -4.99
C GLY A 153 -26.77 1.30 -4.94
N TYR A 154 -25.46 1.39 -4.84
CA TYR A 154 -24.55 0.25 -4.66
C TYR A 154 -24.54 -0.23 -3.21
N ASN A 155 -24.21 -1.52 -2.98
CA ASN A 155 -23.68 -1.95 -1.70
C ASN A 155 -22.23 -1.49 -1.62
N VAL A 156 -21.85 -0.88 -0.51
CA VAL A 156 -20.46 -0.49 -0.27
C VAL A 156 -19.95 -1.13 1.01
N VAL A 157 -18.80 -1.75 0.94
CA VAL A 157 -18.08 -2.31 2.09
C VAL A 157 -16.71 -1.67 2.14
N MET A 158 -16.34 -1.14 3.30
CA MET A 158 -15.02 -0.58 3.53
C MET A 158 -14.11 -1.64 4.16
N THR A 159 -12.84 -1.73 3.75
CA THR A 159 -11.87 -2.55 4.49
C THR A 159 -11.60 -1.94 5.85
N ARG A 160 -11.50 -0.61 5.93
CA ARG A 160 -11.47 0.18 7.16
C ARG A 160 -12.23 1.49 6.95
N ASP A 161 -12.89 1.98 7.97
CA ASP A 161 -13.57 3.29 8.02
C ASP A 161 -13.04 4.19 9.16
N GLU A 162 -12.05 3.68 9.88
CA GLU A 162 -11.30 4.36 10.92
C GLU A 162 -9.79 4.30 10.66
N ASP A 163 -8.98 5.00 11.50
CA ASP A 163 -7.53 4.92 11.44
C ASP A 163 -7.01 3.68 12.19
N VAL A 164 -7.28 2.50 11.62
CA VAL A 164 -6.83 1.20 12.13
C VAL A 164 -5.91 0.53 11.12
N TYR A 165 -4.98 -0.27 11.63
CA TYR A 165 -4.13 -1.11 10.81
C TYR A 165 -4.88 -2.34 10.33
N MET A 166 -4.71 -2.67 9.05
CA MET A 166 -5.12 -3.94 8.45
C MET A 166 -4.01 -4.48 7.55
N THR A 167 -3.75 -5.77 7.65
CA THR A 167 -2.82 -6.45 6.75
C THR A 167 -3.37 -6.50 5.32
N LEU A 168 -2.48 -6.63 4.33
CA LEU A 168 -2.90 -6.75 2.92
C LEU A 168 -3.78 -8.00 2.69
N THR A 169 -3.57 -9.06 3.48
CA THR A 169 -4.37 -10.29 3.40
C THR A 169 -5.79 -10.07 3.92
N GLU A 170 -5.96 -9.42 5.08
CA GLU A 170 -7.28 -9.09 5.63
C GLU A 170 -8.09 -8.22 4.67
N ARG A 171 -7.47 -7.21 4.04
CA ARG A 171 -8.12 -6.38 3.01
C ARG A 171 -8.69 -7.22 1.86
N CYS A 172 -7.89 -8.19 1.38
CA CYS A 172 -8.34 -9.13 0.35
C CYS A 172 -9.45 -10.07 0.84
N GLN A 173 -9.35 -10.54 2.10
CA GLN A 173 -10.34 -11.44 2.70
C GLN A 173 -11.71 -10.78 2.78
N VAL A 174 -11.81 -9.54 3.28
CA VAL A 174 -13.07 -8.78 3.29
C VAL A 174 -13.74 -8.78 1.91
N ALA A 175 -12.99 -8.50 0.85
CA ALA A 175 -13.54 -8.44 -0.50
C ALA A 175 -13.94 -9.82 -1.05
N ASN A 176 -13.12 -10.85 -0.78
CA ASN A 176 -13.35 -12.20 -1.27
C ASN A 176 -14.53 -12.88 -0.54
N GLU A 177 -14.62 -12.72 0.77
CA GLU A 177 -15.68 -13.34 1.60
C GLU A 177 -17.04 -12.70 1.35
N ILE A 178 -17.11 -11.37 1.16
CA ILE A 178 -18.36 -10.69 0.81
C ILE A 178 -18.79 -10.97 -0.64
N GLY A 179 -17.91 -11.53 -1.48
CA GLY A 179 -18.18 -11.78 -2.88
C GLY A 179 -18.36 -10.48 -3.68
N ALA A 180 -17.50 -9.51 -3.49
CA ALA A 180 -17.59 -8.21 -4.14
C ALA A 180 -17.61 -8.31 -5.68
N ASP A 181 -18.32 -7.38 -6.34
CA ASP A 181 -18.29 -7.26 -7.81
C ASP A 181 -17.04 -6.53 -8.30
N VAL A 182 -16.52 -5.57 -7.51
CA VAL A 182 -15.26 -4.87 -7.75
C VAL A 182 -14.57 -4.49 -6.44
N PHE A 183 -13.24 -4.37 -6.49
CA PHE A 183 -12.38 -3.89 -5.41
C PHE A 183 -11.62 -2.64 -5.86
N VAL A 184 -11.60 -1.60 -5.03
CA VAL A 184 -10.97 -0.31 -5.34
C VAL A 184 -10.12 0.14 -4.15
N SER A 185 -8.80 0.04 -4.29
CA SER A 185 -7.84 0.59 -3.31
C SER A 185 -7.48 2.03 -3.65
N ILE A 186 -7.41 2.89 -2.64
CA ILE A 186 -7.13 4.33 -2.77
C ILE A 186 -5.82 4.66 -2.10
N HIS A 187 -4.88 5.20 -2.86
CA HIS A 187 -3.53 5.56 -2.44
C HIS A 187 -3.13 6.95 -2.93
N CYS A 188 -2.02 7.46 -2.39
CA CYS A 188 -1.35 8.67 -2.83
C CYS A 188 0.13 8.34 -3.09
N ASN A 189 0.55 8.49 -4.33
CA ASN A 189 1.88 8.15 -4.78
C ASN A 189 2.97 9.07 -4.19
N ALA A 190 4.21 8.61 -4.22
CA ALA A 190 5.36 9.41 -3.82
C ALA A 190 6.63 8.98 -4.57
N LEU A 191 7.50 9.93 -4.87
CA LEU A 191 8.83 9.69 -5.43
C LEU A 191 9.88 10.47 -4.63
N GLU A 192 10.76 9.77 -3.92
CA GLU A 192 11.75 10.37 -3.02
C GLU A 192 12.65 11.42 -3.70
N ASN A 193 13.03 11.20 -4.95
CA ASN A 193 14.02 12.02 -5.66
C ASN A 193 13.41 12.85 -6.81
N ASN A 194 12.09 12.96 -6.90
CA ASN A 194 11.43 13.71 -7.96
C ASN A 194 10.17 14.44 -7.47
N THR A 195 10.38 15.66 -6.99
CA THR A 195 9.29 16.53 -6.50
C THR A 195 8.51 17.22 -7.61
N SER A 196 8.93 17.10 -8.87
CA SER A 196 8.24 17.69 -10.02
C SER A 196 7.26 16.74 -10.71
N TYR A 197 7.31 15.44 -10.39
CA TYR A 197 6.42 14.47 -11.00
C TYR A 197 5.00 14.61 -10.44
N GLN A 198 4.01 14.48 -11.31
CA GLN A 198 2.60 14.75 -11.01
C GLN A 198 1.69 13.83 -11.78
N GLY A 199 0.46 13.66 -11.31
CA GLY A 199 -0.65 13.07 -12.05
C GLY A 199 -1.21 11.81 -11.41
N LEU A 200 -2.30 11.36 -11.99
CA LEU A 200 -3.11 10.22 -11.57
C LEU A 200 -2.69 8.96 -12.33
N PHE A 201 -2.50 7.85 -11.61
CA PHE A 201 -2.36 6.50 -12.17
C PHE A 201 -3.45 5.57 -11.62
N THR A 202 -3.86 4.59 -12.43
CA THR A 202 -4.65 3.46 -11.93
C THR A 202 -3.98 2.15 -12.30
N PHE A 203 -3.69 1.35 -11.28
CA PHE A 203 -3.09 0.02 -11.44
C PHE A 203 -4.15 -1.07 -11.45
N TYR A 204 -3.86 -2.17 -12.18
CA TYR A 204 -4.68 -3.37 -12.24
C TYR A 204 -3.78 -4.62 -12.29
N SER A 205 -4.30 -5.79 -11.89
CA SER A 205 -3.54 -7.04 -11.91
C SER A 205 -3.17 -7.46 -13.32
N THR A 206 -1.91 -7.85 -13.53
CA THR A 206 -1.41 -8.38 -14.79
C THR A 206 -2.27 -9.55 -15.27
N GLY A 207 -2.73 -9.48 -16.52
CA GLY A 207 -3.60 -10.49 -17.12
C GLY A 207 -5.10 -10.33 -16.83
N SER A 208 -5.51 -9.42 -15.94
CA SER A 208 -6.92 -9.14 -15.63
C SER A 208 -7.54 -8.20 -16.66
N THR A 209 -8.24 -8.73 -17.65
CA THR A 209 -8.96 -7.92 -18.66
C THR A 209 -10.12 -7.11 -18.07
N LEU A 210 -10.79 -7.63 -17.05
CA LEU A 210 -11.87 -6.91 -16.36
C LEU A 210 -11.31 -5.81 -15.46
N GLY A 211 -10.20 -6.08 -14.73
CA GLY A 211 -9.48 -5.07 -13.97
C GLY A 211 -8.96 -3.94 -14.87
N GLN A 212 -8.40 -4.29 -16.03
CA GLN A 212 -7.96 -3.29 -17.02
C GLN A 212 -9.11 -2.39 -17.49
N ARG A 213 -10.28 -2.97 -17.77
CA ARG A 213 -11.47 -2.18 -18.19
C ARG A 213 -11.95 -1.28 -17.04
N LEU A 214 -12.02 -1.79 -15.81
CA LEU A 214 -12.38 -0.99 -14.65
C LEU A 214 -11.41 0.17 -14.45
N ALA A 215 -10.09 -0.11 -14.50
CA ALA A 215 -9.04 0.89 -14.42
C ALA A 215 -9.20 1.99 -15.46
N GLN A 216 -9.51 1.65 -16.72
CA GLN A 216 -9.68 2.61 -17.79
C GLN A 216 -10.86 3.56 -17.55
N TYR A 217 -12.02 3.04 -17.10
CA TYR A 217 -13.17 3.88 -16.80
C TYR A 217 -12.90 4.81 -15.63
N VAL A 218 -12.31 4.28 -14.54
CA VAL A 218 -12.00 5.07 -13.34
C VAL A 218 -10.94 6.12 -13.63
N GLN A 219 -9.84 5.75 -14.28
CA GLN A 219 -8.76 6.66 -14.65
C GLN A 219 -9.29 7.86 -15.45
N THR A 220 -10.06 7.57 -16.51
CA THR A 220 -10.60 8.61 -17.40
C THR A 220 -11.54 9.56 -16.67
N ALA A 221 -12.46 9.01 -15.88
CA ALA A 221 -13.45 9.83 -15.15
C ALA A 221 -12.81 10.64 -14.01
N ALA A 222 -11.88 10.06 -13.26
CA ALA A 222 -11.18 10.74 -12.16
C ALA A 222 -10.28 11.88 -12.67
N ALA A 223 -9.53 11.65 -13.76
CA ALA A 223 -8.72 12.70 -14.38
C ALA A 223 -9.60 13.85 -14.90
N ALA A 224 -10.71 13.53 -15.56
CA ALA A 224 -11.66 14.55 -16.06
C ALA A 224 -12.31 15.36 -14.93
N SER A 225 -12.67 14.72 -13.81
CA SER A 225 -13.32 15.37 -12.66
C SER A 225 -12.39 16.30 -11.90
N THR A 226 -11.12 15.98 -11.81
CA THR A 226 -10.12 16.75 -11.04
C THR A 226 -9.33 17.72 -11.88
N GLY A 227 -9.21 17.48 -13.18
CA GLY A 227 -8.31 18.21 -14.07
C GLY A 227 -6.83 17.89 -13.87
N THR A 228 -6.50 16.84 -13.10
CA THR A 228 -5.13 16.38 -12.90
C THR A 228 -4.56 15.74 -14.17
N ILE A 229 -3.23 15.64 -14.23
CA ILE A 229 -2.55 15.00 -15.36
C ILE A 229 -2.93 13.51 -15.39
N ASP A 230 -3.53 13.08 -16.49
CA ASP A 230 -3.81 11.66 -16.74
C ASP A 230 -2.52 10.94 -17.15
N ARG A 231 -2.02 10.06 -16.30
CA ARG A 231 -0.83 9.23 -16.56
C ARG A 231 -1.20 7.84 -17.11
N GLY A 232 -2.49 7.56 -17.24
CA GLY A 232 -2.99 6.31 -17.76
C GLY A 232 -3.06 5.18 -16.75
N ILE A 233 -3.28 3.98 -17.28
CA ILE A 233 -3.39 2.76 -16.50
C ILE A 233 -2.13 1.90 -16.68
N GLN A 234 -1.76 1.14 -15.63
CA GLN A 234 -0.62 0.23 -15.67
C GLN A 234 -1.00 -1.13 -15.08
N ASN A 235 -0.45 -2.21 -15.65
CA ASN A 235 -0.55 -3.50 -15.01
C ASN A 235 0.52 -3.63 -13.91
N ASN A 236 0.20 -4.40 -12.88
CA ASN A 236 1.11 -4.68 -11.78
C ASN A 236 0.98 -6.15 -11.36
N SER A 237 2.12 -6.81 -11.14
CA SER A 237 2.21 -8.21 -10.73
C SER A 237 2.58 -8.39 -9.26
N ASP A 238 2.80 -7.30 -8.52
CA ASP A 238 3.41 -7.33 -7.19
C ASP A 238 2.45 -6.83 -6.08
N TYR A 239 1.45 -6.00 -6.43
CA TYR A 239 0.50 -5.51 -5.44
C TYR A 239 -0.43 -6.61 -4.95
N THR A 240 -0.24 -7.01 -3.70
CA THR A 240 -0.98 -8.10 -3.05
C THR A 240 -2.49 -7.94 -3.18
N VAL A 241 -3.01 -6.73 -2.95
CA VAL A 241 -4.45 -6.45 -3.03
C VAL A 241 -5.04 -6.60 -4.44
N LEU A 242 -4.20 -6.51 -5.47
CA LEU A 242 -4.62 -6.75 -6.86
C LEU A 242 -4.52 -8.22 -7.27
N ILE A 243 -3.63 -8.99 -6.62
CA ILE A 243 -3.33 -10.38 -7.01
C ILE A 243 -4.18 -11.38 -6.20
N LYS A 244 -4.40 -11.11 -4.90
CA LYS A 244 -5.12 -12.02 -4.00
C LYS A 244 -6.64 -11.80 -4.00
N THR A 245 -7.15 -10.71 -4.59
CA THR A 245 -8.58 -10.49 -4.79
C THR A 245 -9.10 -11.28 -6.00
N THR A 246 -10.31 -11.83 -5.90
CA THR A 246 -10.88 -12.73 -6.93
C THR A 246 -11.78 -12.01 -7.94
N MET A 247 -12.16 -10.77 -7.66
CA MET A 247 -12.95 -9.91 -8.55
C MET A 247 -12.06 -8.93 -9.32
N PRO A 248 -12.61 -8.17 -10.30
CA PRO A 248 -11.91 -7.03 -10.89
C PRO A 248 -11.43 -6.06 -9.82
N ALA A 249 -10.12 -5.87 -9.71
CA ALA A 249 -9.48 -5.06 -8.70
C ALA A 249 -8.60 -3.97 -9.33
N ILE A 250 -8.61 -2.78 -8.74
CA ILE A 250 -7.77 -1.65 -9.11
C ILE A 250 -7.19 -0.96 -7.88
N LEU A 251 -6.04 -0.29 -8.08
CA LEU A 251 -5.45 0.61 -7.11
C LEU A 251 -5.26 1.97 -7.78
N VAL A 252 -5.84 3.00 -7.17
CA VAL A 252 -5.84 4.37 -7.70
C VAL A 252 -4.83 5.21 -6.92
N GLU A 253 -3.78 5.65 -7.59
CA GLU A 253 -2.78 6.60 -7.09
C GLU A 253 -3.26 8.01 -7.43
N THR A 254 -3.87 8.69 -6.48
CA THR A 254 -4.68 9.90 -6.69
C THR A 254 -3.88 11.18 -6.96
N GLY A 255 -2.57 11.12 -6.79
CA GLY A 255 -1.59 12.19 -7.02
C GLY A 255 -0.30 11.93 -6.26
N PHE A 256 0.72 12.75 -6.48
CA PHE A 256 2.04 12.57 -5.87
C PHE A 256 2.22 13.47 -4.65
N MET A 257 2.31 12.88 -3.46
CA MET A 257 2.59 13.60 -2.21
C MET A 257 3.95 14.30 -2.22
N SER A 258 4.93 13.75 -2.96
CA SER A 258 6.25 14.37 -3.15
C SER A 258 6.21 15.69 -3.93
N ASN A 259 5.11 16.00 -4.62
CA ASN A 259 4.90 17.27 -5.29
C ASN A 259 4.04 18.19 -4.41
N HIS A 260 4.60 19.32 -3.97
CA HIS A 260 3.91 20.24 -3.07
C HIS A 260 2.53 20.71 -3.58
N ALA A 261 2.41 21.02 -4.87
CA ALA A 261 1.12 21.49 -5.41
C ALA A 261 0.06 20.38 -5.41
N GLU A 262 0.44 19.13 -5.74
CA GLU A 262 -0.47 17.98 -5.63
C GLU A 262 -0.79 17.64 -4.18
N LEU A 263 0.19 17.69 -3.27
CA LEU A 263 -0.02 17.47 -1.85
C LEU A 263 -1.07 18.44 -1.29
N MET A 264 -0.99 19.73 -1.64
CA MET A 264 -1.99 20.72 -1.23
C MET A 264 -3.37 20.42 -1.83
N ASN A 265 -3.45 19.94 -3.06
CA ASN A 265 -4.69 19.47 -3.65
C ASN A 265 -5.24 18.25 -2.91
N LEU A 266 -4.41 17.25 -2.62
CA LEU A 266 -4.80 16.05 -1.89
C LEU A 266 -5.34 16.36 -0.48
N CYS A 267 -4.85 17.44 0.17
CA CYS A 267 -5.36 17.94 1.44
C CYS A 267 -6.67 18.72 1.31
N ASP A 268 -7.01 19.25 0.12
CA ASP A 268 -8.19 20.05 -0.10
C ASP A 268 -9.47 19.20 -0.17
N ALA A 269 -10.41 19.45 0.72
CA ALA A 269 -11.65 18.67 0.81
C ALA A 269 -12.49 18.72 -0.47
N ALA A 270 -12.45 19.82 -1.24
CA ALA A 270 -13.18 19.93 -2.49
C ALA A 270 -12.50 19.15 -3.61
N TYR A 271 -11.16 19.11 -3.62
CA TYR A 271 -10.42 18.25 -4.54
C TYR A 271 -10.68 16.76 -4.27
N GLN A 272 -10.63 16.34 -2.99
CA GLN A 272 -10.97 14.98 -2.58
C GLN A 272 -12.40 14.58 -3.02
N THR A 273 -13.35 15.51 -2.89
CA THR A 273 -14.74 15.29 -3.34
C THR A 273 -14.80 15.09 -4.86
N ARG A 274 -14.10 15.92 -5.65
CA ARG A 274 -14.04 15.74 -7.10
C ARG A 274 -13.36 14.43 -7.51
N MET A 275 -12.29 14.03 -6.80
CA MET A 275 -11.62 12.75 -7.03
C MET A 275 -12.60 11.58 -6.76
N ALA A 276 -13.27 11.58 -5.61
CA ALA A 276 -14.26 10.56 -5.26
C ALA A 276 -15.43 10.52 -6.27
N GLN A 277 -15.91 11.68 -6.73
CA GLN A 277 -16.94 11.76 -7.78
C GLN A 277 -16.49 11.14 -9.10
N GLY A 278 -15.25 11.42 -9.52
CA GLY A 278 -14.68 10.84 -10.73
C GLY A 278 -14.52 9.32 -10.62
N ILE A 279 -14.03 8.83 -9.48
CA ILE A 279 -13.90 7.38 -9.25
C ILE A 279 -15.29 6.72 -9.25
N ALA A 280 -16.28 7.27 -8.53
CA ALA A 280 -17.64 6.74 -8.48
C ALA A 280 -18.29 6.70 -9.89
N GLN A 281 -18.14 7.76 -10.68
CA GLN A 281 -18.61 7.81 -12.07
C GLN A 281 -17.95 6.74 -12.94
N GLY A 282 -16.65 6.52 -12.79
CA GLY A 282 -15.92 5.49 -13.52
C GLY A 282 -16.40 4.08 -13.19
N ILE A 283 -16.67 3.79 -11.91
CA ILE A 283 -17.24 2.52 -11.45
C ILE A 283 -18.65 2.31 -12.04
N ASP A 284 -19.52 3.33 -11.97
CA ASP A 284 -20.87 3.26 -12.54
C ASP A 284 -20.85 3.02 -14.05
N GLN A 285 -19.98 3.73 -14.78
CA GLN A 285 -19.81 3.51 -16.23
C GLN A 285 -19.32 2.09 -16.54
N TYR A 286 -18.40 1.56 -15.75
CA TYR A 286 -17.94 0.18 -15.90
C TYR A 286 -19.07 -0.83 -15.75
N PHE A 287 -19.91 -0.73 -14.71
CA PHE A 287 -21.02 -1.62 -14.51
C PHE A 287 -22.06 -1.53 -15.63
N ARG A 288 -22.44 -0.32 -16.04
CA ARG A 288 -23.38 -0.12 -17.17
C ARG A 288 -22.85 -0.69 -18.47
N ALA A 289 -21.56 -0.49 -18.79
CA ALA A 289 -20.94 -0.99 -20.01
C ALA A 289 -20.73 -2.52 -20.02
N SER A 290 -20.68 -3.13 -18.84
CA SER A 290 -20.47 -4.58 -18.68
C SER A 290 -21.78 -5.38 -18.73
N GLY A 291 -22.95 -4.73 -18.69
CA GLY A 291 -24.24 -5.40 -18.63
C GLY A 291 -24.42 -6.24 -17.37
N ARG A 292 -23.66 -5.94 -16.35
CA ARG A 292 -23.60 -6.67 -15.06
C ARG A 292 -24.34 -5.93 -14.00
#